data_778a1de5234c743721192825657eb711
#
_entry.id   778a1de5234c743721192825657eb711
#
_cell.length_a   1.000
_cell.length_b   1.000
_cell.length_c   1.000
_cell.angle_alpha   90.00
_cell.angle_beta   90.00
_cell.angle_gamma   90.00
#
_symmetry.space_group_name_H-M   'P 1'
#
loop_
_entity.id
_entity.type
_entity.pdbx_description
1 polymer ?
#
loop_
_entity_poly.entity_id
_entity_poly.type
_entity_poly.pdbx_seq_one_letter_code
_entity_poly.pdbx_strand_id
1 'polypeptide(L)'
;MFAKKTLVAAAALLAVAGAAQAQSSVKLYGYIEASVGSFEDFNFGAKTTDRATKVESGNMMTSFIGLSGSEDLGGGLKAEFVIESFLAGDTGSEVRNLAGGFWGRGSWVGVSGDFGRVALGQYDNAFFTMGLLYNPFGSSMTFAPTMVSYYSGSGAATLGYDTGWVNSITYETPNFGGFTASLQFAPKETSAGGDAKNAYALSAAYNAGPLSVMGVYTSSGNTGSAAYTKVQKNFGLGASYNFGVAKLSAQYSQVKDETAGADGKAKFFQIGAEVPVTDAGKVLVSYGQTKYDDFSVADGKLKQFSLGYDHSLSKRSGVYAALTTKKLTGFGFSDESANTFAVGLRHAF
;
A
#
# COMPACT_ATOMS: atom_id res chain seq x y z
N MET A 1 -54.53 1.81 35.15
CA MET A 1 -53.73 2.81 34.39
C MET A 1 -52.28 2.39 34.22
N PHE A 2 -51.66 1.59 35.08
CA PHE A 2 -50.29 1.11 35.02
C PHE A 2 -50.01 0.08 33.92
N ALA A 3 -50.94 -0.85 33.63
CA ALA A 3 -50.73 -1.90 32.63
C ALA A 3 -50.57 -1.39 31.17
N LYS A 4 -51.19 -0.25 30.82
CA LYS A 4 -51.04 0.34 29.49
C LYS A 4 -49.67 1.02 29.30
N LYS A 5 -49.09 1.57 30.37
CA LYS A 5 -47.76 2.19 30.30
C LYS A 5 -46.62 1.15 30.19
N THR A 6 -46.78 -0.01 30.85
CA THR A 6 -45.83 -1.14 30.72
C THR A 6 -45.88 -1.80 29.35
N LEU A 7 -47.05 -1.91 28.74
CA LEU A 7 -47.18 -2.45 27.37
C LEU A 7 -46.58 -1.52 26.31
N VAL A 8 -46.70 -0.20 26.46
CA VAL A 8 -46.06 0.76 25.55
C VAL A 8 -44.56 0.78 25.74
N ALA A 9 -44.06 0.68 26.96
CA ALA A 9 -42.59 0.57 27.23
C ALA A 9 -42.00 -0.75 26.71
N ALA A 10 -42.73 -1.87 26.85
CA ALA A 10 -42.32 -3.17 26.30
C ALA A 10 -42.33 -3.17 24.74
N ALA A 11 -43.35 -2.57 24.13
CA ALA A 11 -43.41 -2.41 22.68
C ALA A 11 -42.34 -1.47 22.16
N ALA A 12 -41.99 -0.40 22.87
CA ALA A 12 -40.85 0.48 22.52
C ALA A 12 -39.52 -0.23 22.68
N LEU A 13 -39.32 -1.05 23.73
CA LEU A 13 -38.13 -1.88 23.91
C LEU A 13 -38.02 -2.97 22.84
N LEU A 14 -39.12 -3.58 22.42
CA LEU A 14 -39.16 -4.56 21.33
C LEU A 14 -38.92 -3.91 19.96
N ALA A 15 -39.38 -2.68 19.75
CA ALA A 15 -39.11 -1.91 18.53
C ALA A 15 -37.65 -1.48 18.46
N VAL A 16 -37.05 -1.10 19.59
CA VAL A 16 -35.60 -0.80 19.68
C VAL A 16 -34.75 -2.08 19.52
N ALA A 17 -35.18 -3.22 20.10
CA ALA A 17 -34.55 -4.50 19.91
C ALA A 17 -34.69 -5.05 18.48
N GLY A 18 -35.77 -4.74 17.78
CA GLY A 18 -35.98 -5.07 16.36
C GLY A 18 -35.20 -4.19 15.42
N ALA A 19 -34.94 -2.92 15.79
CA ALA A 19 -34.03 -2.04 15.04
C ALA A 19 -32.56 -2.36 15.25
N ALA A 20 -32.19 -3.05 16.35
CA ALA A 20 -30.85 -3.53 16.64
C ALA A 20 -30.46 -4.81 15.88
N GLN A 21 -31.31 -5.33 15.01
CA GLN A 21 -30.97 -6.35 13.99
C GLN A 21 -30.38 -5.70 12.72
N ALA A 22 -29.80 -4.49 12.81
CA ALA A 22 -28.83 -4.03 11.86
C ALA A 22 -27.69 -5.08 11.83
N GLN A 23 -27.52 -5.75 10.71
CA GLN A 23 -26.65 -6.91 10.58
C GLN A 23 -25.19 -6.47 10.70
N SER A 24 -24.74 -6.29 11.96
CA SER A 24 -23.33 -6.03 12.27
C SER A 24 -22.54 -7.26 11.88
N SER A 25 -21.59 -7.12 10.99
CA SER A 25 -20.69 -8.21 10.61
C SER A 25 -19.27 -7.87 11.01
N VAL A 26 -18.65 -8.74 11.82
CA VAL A 26 -17.20 -8.70 12.06
C VAL A 26 -16.57 -9.86 11.29
N LYS A 27 -15.55 -9.58 10.51
CA LYS A 27 -14.80 -10.57 9.75
C LYS A 27 -13.38 -10.62 10.26
N LEU A 28 -12.90 -11.83 10.56
CA LEU A 28 -11.49 -12.13 10.63
C LEU A 28 -11.02 -12.49 9.22
N TYR A 29 -9.94 -11.90 8.78
CA TYR A 29 -9.35 -12.16 7.47
C TYR A 29 -7.84 -11.96 7.52
N GLY A 30 -7.16 -12.43 6.51
CA GLY A 30 -5.72 -12.25 6.43
C GLY A 30 -5.11 -12.90 5.21
N TYR A 31 -3.80 -12.81 5.18
CA TYR A 31 -2.98 -13.32 4.09
C TYR A 31 -1.66 -13.84 4.66
N ILE A 32 -1.32 -15.06 4.33
CA ILE A 32 -0.03 -15.65 4.68
C ILE A 32 0.71 -16.03 3.41
N GLU A 33 1.95 -15.62 3.33
CA GLU A 33 2.86 -15.95 2.24
C GLU A 33 4.20 -16.34 2.83
N ALA A 34 4.80 -17.39 2.27
CA ALA A 34 6.18 -17.76 2.51
C ALA A 34 6.83 -18.26 1.21
N SER A 35 8.09 -17.99 1.06
CA SER A 35 8.87 -18.36 -0.10
C SER A 35 10.26 -18.85 0.28
N VAL A 36 10.84 -19.67 -0.57
CA VAL A 36 12.24 -20.09 -0.51
C VAL A 36 12.95 -19.63 -1.76
N GLY A 37 14.17 -19.12 -1.59
CA GLY A 37 14.90 -18.59 -2.72
C GLY A 37 16.33 -18.19 -2.42
N SER A 38 16.97 -17.65 -3.44
CA SER A 38 18.28 -16.98 -3.37
C SER A 38 18.03 -15.49 -3.46
N PHE A 39 18.31 -14.77 -2.41
CA PHE A 39 18.07 -13.34 -2.27
C PHE A 39 19.40 -12.60 -2.25
N GLU A 40 19.55 -11.62 -3.11
CA GLU A 40 20.73 -10.77 -3.17
C GLU A 40 20.29 -9.30 -3.09
N ASP A 41 20.90 -8.55 -2.17
CA ASP A 41 20.64 -7.15 -1.93
C ASP A 41 21.92 -6.31 -1.89
N PHE A 42 21.77 -5.00 -2.09
CA PHE A 42 22.89 -4.06 -2.03
C PHE A 42 23.34 -3.82 -0.60
N ASN A 43 24.62 -4.00 -0.36
CA ASN A 43 25.29 -3.60 0.87
C ASN A 43 25.84 -2.17 0.74
N PHE A 44 25.12 -1.18 1.21
CA PHE A 44 25.49 0.23 1.10
C PHE A 44 26.74 0.58 1.91
N GLY A 45 27.06 -0.16 2.95
CA GLY A 45 28.29 0.02 3.75
C GLY A 45 29.55 -0.42 2.99
N ALA A 46 29.53 -1.66 2.48
CA ALA A 46 30.65 -2.25 1.74
C ALA A 46 30.71 -1.86 0.27
N LYS A 47 29.64 -1.28 -0.31
CA LYS A 47 29.47 -0.98 -1.75
C LYS A 47 29.54 -2.23 -2.64
N THR A 48 29.01 -3.33 -2.13
CA THR A 48 28.92 -4.65 -2.77
C THR A 48 27.49 -5.17 -2.73
N THR A 49 27.30 -6.44 -3.11
CA THR A 49 26.05 -7.16 -2.88
C THR A 49 26.27 -8.33 -1.92
N ASP A 50 25.25 -8.63 -1.13
CA ASP A 50 25.24 -9.80 -0.24
C ASP A 50 24.13 -10.75 -0.68
N ARG A 51 24.47 -12.05 -0.81
CA ARG A 51 23.55 -13.11 -1.23
C ARG A 51 23.35 -14.14 -0.14
N ALA A 52 22.10 -14.54 0.08
CA ALA A 52 21.73 -15.62 0.99
C ALA A 52 20.61 -16.48 0.42
N THR A 53 20.65 -17.80 0.71
CA THR A 53 19.47 -18.67 0.53
C THR A 53 18.65 -18.62 1.79
N LYS A 54 17.37 -18.28 1.66
CA LYS A 54 16.48 -18.05 2.81
C LYS A 54 15.10 -18.65 2.58
N VAL A 55 14.42 -18.94 3.68
CA VAL A 55 12.96 -18.97 3.73
C VAL A 55 12.53 -17.64 4.31
N GLU A 56 11.70 -16.90 3.60
CA GLU A 56 11.20 -15.57 4.00
C GLU A 56 9.71 -15.46 3.71
N SER A 57 9.03 -14.57 4.43
CA SER A 57 7.66 -14.18 4.14
C SER A 57 7.58 -12.77 3.56
N GLY A 58 6.47 -12.47 2.86
CA GLY A 58 6.19 -11.12 2.40
C GLY A 58 6.86 -10.71 1.08
N ASN A 59 7.47 -11.65 0.34
CA ASN A 59 8.16 -11.33 -0.90
C ASN A 59 7.20 -10.95 -2.04
N MET A 60 6.09 -11.68 -2.23
CA MET A 60 5.08 -11.32 -3.23
C MET A 60 4.03 -10.36 -2.66
N MET A 61 3.62 -10.59 -1.42
CA MET A 61 2.73 -9.73 -0.66
C MET A 61 2.99 -9.90 0.83
N THR A 62 3.07 -8.82 1.57
CA THR A 62 3.29 -8.86 3.02
C THR A 62 2.18 -9.63 3.72
N SER A 63 2.53 -10.59 4.57
CA SER A 63 1.56 -11.35 5.37
C SER A 63 0.95 -10.47 6.46
N PHE A 64 -0.34 -10.70 6.74
CA PHE A 64 -1.06 -9.92 7.74
C PHE A 64 -2.27 -10.68 8.28
N ILE A 65 -2.76 -10.24 9.43
CA ILE A 65 -4.05 -10.60 10.02
C ILE A 65 -4.86 -9.33 10.24
N GLY A 66 -6.17 -9.39 10.01
CA GLY A 66 -7.06 -8.24 10.16
C GLY A 66 -8.44 -8.60 10.69
N LEU A 67 -9.04 -7.60 11.30
CA LEU A 67 -10.47 -7.57 11.65
C LEU A 67 -11.10 -6.38 10.95
N SER A 68 -12.25 -6.59 10.35
CA SER A 68 -13.07 -5.52 9.80
C SER A 68 -14.51 -5.69 10.22
N GLY A 69 -15.23 -4.61 10.34
CA GLY A 69 -16.65 -4.64 10.65
C GLY A 69 -17.42 -3.56 9.94
N SER A 70 -18.72 -3.82 9.75
CA SER A 70 -19.66 -2.86 9.20
C SER A 70 -20.98 -3.01 9.94
N GLU A 71 -21.57 -1.87 10.31
CA GLU A 71 -22.88 -1.76 10.94
C GLU A 71 -23.76 -0.84 10.10
N ASP A 72 -24.96 -1.28 9.76
CA ASP A 72 -25.95 -0.45 9.08
C ASP A 72 -26.61 0.48 10.11
N LEU A 73 -26.44 1.78 9.94
CA LEU A 73 -27.04 2.82 10.81
C LEU A 73 -28.42 3.26 10.35
N GLY A 74 -28.91 2.68 9.25
CA GLY A 74 -30.17 3.12 8.60
C GLY A 74 -29.97 4.31 7.67
N GLY A 75 -30.95 4.54 6.81
CA GLY A 75 -30.93 5.68 5.87
C GLY A 75 -29.78 5.64 4.85
N GLY A 76 -29.20 4.45 4.59
CA GLY A 76 -28.03 4.31 3.69
C GLY A 76 -26.69 4.59 4.35
N LEU A 77 -26.66 4.92 5.65
CA LEU A 77 -25.44 5.15 6.40
C LEU A 77 -24.88 3.85 6.99
N LYS A 78 -23.55 3.72 7.02
CA LYS A 78 -22.84 2.62 7.66
C LYS A 78 -21.71 3.15 8.52
N ALA A 79 -21.52 2.54 9.70
CA ALA A 79 -20.30 2.66 10.47
C ALA A 79 -19.36 1.49 10.06
N GLU A 80 -18.08 1.76 9.88
CA GLU A 80 -17.10 0.78 9.41
C GLU A 80 -15.83 0.91 10.24
N PHE A 81 -15.11 -0.20 10.41
CA PHE A 81 -13.76 -0.18 10.96
C PHE A 81 -12.87 -1.24 10.31
N VAL A 82 -11.58 -1.00 10.35
CA VAL A 82 -10.52 -1.95 9.98
C VAL A 82 -9.39 -1.83 10.98
N ILE A 83 -8.88 -2.98 11.46
CA ILE A 83 -7.61 -3.07 12.19
C ILE A 83 -6.81 -4.23 11.62
N GLU A 84 -5.54 -3.97 11.25
CA GLU A 84 -4.66 -4.94 10.59
C GLU A 84 -3.25 -4.90 11.17
N SER A 85 -2.66 -6.08 11.34
CA SER A 85 -1.28 -6.25 11.81
C SER A 85 -0.46 -7.03 10.80
N PHE A 86 0.76 -6.56 10.52
CA PHE A 86 1.73 -7.30 9.74
C PHE A 86 2.27 -8.48 10.54
N LEU A 87 2.56 -9.58 9.87
CA LEU A 87 3.23 -10.73 10.46
C LEU A 87 4.27 -11.33 9.51
N ALA A 88 5.34 -11.89 10.06
CA ALA A 88 6.28 -12.73 9.34
C ALA A 88 5.81 -14.18 9.43
N GLY A 89 5.33 -14.74 8.32
CA GLY A 89 4.84 -16.13 8.29
C GLY A 89 5.93 -17.19 8.48
N ASP A 90 7.19 -16.81 8.28
CA ASP A 90 8.38 -17.65 8.45
C ASP A 90 8.90 -17.70 9.88
N THR A 91 8.77 -16.62 10.66
CA THR A 91 9.29 -16.51 12.03
C THR A 91 8.21 -16.39 13.09
N GLY A 92 6.97 -16.07 12.70
CA GLY A 92 5.87 -15.79 13.62
C GLY A 92 5.99 -14.44 14.33
N SER A 93 6.94 -13.58 13.93
CA SER A 93 7.14 -12.27 14.54
C SER A 93 6.27 -11.20 13.90
N GLU A 94 6.08 -10.08 14.61
CA GLU A 94 5.56 -8.83 14.04
C GLU A 94 6.63 -8.21 13.14
N VAL A 95 6.28 -7.86 11.89
CA VAL A 95 7.27 -7.46 10.88
C VAL A 95 7.52 -5.95 10.85
N ARG A 96 6.56 -5.14 11.27
CA ARG A 96 6.62 -3.70 11.13
C ARG A 96 6.17 -2.98 12.40
N ASN A 97 7.12 -2.31 13.00
CA ASN A 97 6.89 -1.40 14.13
C ASN A 97 7.27 0.05 13.75
N LEU A 98 7.02 0.48 12.51
CA LEU A 98 7.41 1.83 12.06
C LEU A 98 6.58 2.94 12.72
N ALA A 99 5.33 2.67 13.05
CA ALA A 99 4.46 3.59 13.78
C ALA A 99 4.26 3.21 15.26
N GLY A 100 4.97 2.19 15.75
CA GLY A 100 4.96 1.83 17.17
C GLY A 100 3.75 1.01 17.62
N GLY A 101 2.97 0.38 16.73
CA GLY A 101 1.77 -0.32 17.12
C GLY A 101 1.57 -1.68 16.47
N PHE A 102 1.04 -2.63 17.23
CA PHE A 102 0.63 -3.96 16.72
C PHE A 102 -0.30 -3.85 15.49
N TRP A 103 -1.23 -2.90 15.49
CA TRP A 103 -2.15 -2.64 14.38
C TRP A 103 -1.56 -1.68 13.33
N GLY A 104 -0.25 -1.78 13.07
CA GLY A 104 0.51 -0.85 12.24
C GLY A 104 0.29 -0.97 10.72
N ARG A 105 -0.51 -1.95 10.23
CA ARG A 105 -0.84 -2.07 8.81
C ARG A 105 -2.05 -1.22 8.41
N GLY A 106 -3.05 -1.14 9.26
CA GLY A 106 -4.25 -0.32 9.07
C GLY A 106 -5.02 -0.24 10.39
N SER A 107 -5.49 0.94 10.75
CA SER A 107 -6.25 1.13 12.00
C SER A 107 -7.13 2.37 11.88
N TRP A 108 -8.38 2.17 11.47
CA TRP A 108 -9.30 3.27 11.26
C TRP A 108 -10.75 2.91 11.56
N VAL A 109 -11.53 3.93 11.85
CA VAL A 109 -12.99 3.90 11.95
C VAL A 109 -13.58 4.95 11.01
N GLY A 110 -14.72 4.68 10.42
CA GLY A 110 -15.33 5.60 9.46
C GLY A 110 -16.82 5.47 9.34
N VAL A 111 -17.39 6.40 8.58
CA VAL A 111 -18.79 6.40 8.17
C VAL A 111 -18.87 6.51 6.65
N SER A 112 -19.73 5.70 6.04
CA SER A 112 -19.98 5.72 4.59
C SER A 112 -21.47 5.84 4.28
N GLY A 113 -21.78 6.34 3.09
CA GLY A 113 -23.14 6.53 2.59
C GLY A 113 -23.13 7.07 1.15
N ASP A 114 -24.25 7.67 0.71
CA ASP A 114 -24.36 8.26 -0.62
C ASP A 114 -23.37 9.42 -0.86
N PHE A 115 -22.84 10.03 0.21
CA PHE A 115 -21.80 11.05 0.16
C PHE A 115 -20.38 10.49 -0.04
N GLY A 116 -20.19 9.17 0.00
CA GLY A 116 -18.90 8.51 -0.01
C GLY A 116 -18.49 8.00 1.37
N ARG A 117 -17.21 8.10 1.74
CA ARG A 117 -16.67 7.64 3.03
C ARG A 117 -15.81 8.71 3.68
N VAL A 118 -15.96 8.84 4.99
CA VAL A 118 -15.00 9.56 5.86
C VAL A 118 -14.39 8.56 6.83
N ALA A 119 -13.08 8.43 6.88
CA ALA A 119 -12.35 7.57 7.78
C ALA A 119 -11.36 8.37 8.64
N LEU A 120 -11.18 7.93 9.89
CA LEU A 120 -10.27 8.53 10.87
C LEU A 120 -9.30 7.48 11.38
N GLY A 121 -8.01 7.75 11.34
CA GLY A 121 -6.97 6.85 11.84
C GLY A 121 -5.86 6.60 10.83
N GLN A 122 -5.28 5.39 10.87
CA GLN A 122 -4.27 4.97 9.91
C GLN A 122 -4.95 4.39 8.66
N TYR A 123 -4.79 5.09 7.54
CA TYR A 123 -5.41 4.77 6.26
C TYR A 123 -4.38 4.76 5.13
N ASP A 124 -4.54 3.86 4.16
CA ASP A 124 -3.62 3.76 3.02
C ASP A 124 -3.48 5.09 2.30
N ASN A 125 -2.25 5.46 1.97
CA ASN A 125 -1.99 6.67 1.22
C ASN A 125 -2.21 6.45 -0.27
N ALA A 126 -2.81 7.42 -0.94
CA ALA A 126 -3.14 7.32 -2.36
C ALA A 126 -1.91 7.14 -3.27
N PHE A 127 -0.72 7.61 -2.87
CA PHE A 127 0.52 7.39 -3.61
C PHE A 127 0.96 5.92 -3.57
N PHE A 128 0.80 5.25 -2.42
CA PHE A 128 0.99 3.81 -2.31
C PHE A 128 -0.04 3.04 -3.14
N THR A 129 -1.32 3.41 -3.04
CA THR A 129 -2.41 2.78 -3.80
C THR A 129 -2.16 2.85 -5.31
N MET A 130 -1.72 4.00 -5.83
CA MET A 130 -1.33 4.14 -7.23
C MET A 130 -0.17 3.18 -7.58
N GLY A 131 0.88 3.15 -6.77
CA GLY A 131 2.02 2.26 -6.98
C GLY A 131 1.66 0.78 -7.02
N LEU A 132 0.70 0.37 -6.20
CA LEU A 132 0.15 -0.97 -6.14
C LEU A 132 -0.70 -1.33 -7.37
N LEU A 133 -1.60 -0.43 -7.80
CA LEU A 133 -2.60 -0.71 -8.85
C LEU A 133 -2.01 -0.82 -10.26
N TYR A 134 -0.95 -0.06 -10.55
CA TYR A 134 -0.35 0.00 -11.88
C TYR A 134 0.97 -0.76 -11.98
N ASN A 135 1.02 -1.91 -11.32
CA ASN A 135 2.18 -2.77 -11.22
C ASN A 135 1.75 -4.25 -11.27
N PRO A 136 2.30 -5.07 -12.19
CA PRO A 136 1.97 -6.50 -12.28
C PRO A 136 2.25 -7.31 -11.02
N PHE A 137 3.25 -6.90 -10.22
CA PHE A 137 3.64 -7.55 -8.97
C PHE A 137 2.96 -6.92 -7.73
N GLY A 138 1.99 -6.02 -7.93
CA GLY A 138 1.19 -5.44 -6.86
C GLY A 138 2.06 -4.82 -5.75
N SER A 139 1.84 -5.23 -4.51
CA SER A 139 2.54 -4.71 -3.32
C SER A 139 3.85 -5.42 -2.99
N SER A 140 4.39 -6.23 -3.90
CA SER A 140 5.65 -6.95 -3.67
C SER A 140 6.80 -6.01 -3.34
N MET A 141 7.37 -6.15 -2.15
CA MET A 141 8.54 -5.37 -1.72
C MET A 141 9.85 -5.91 -2.32
N THR A 142 9.79 -7.01 -3.08
CA THR A 142 10.95 -7.66 -3.72
C THR A 142 10.89 -7.52 -5.24
N PHE A 143 9.73 -7.82 -5.85
CA PHE A 143 9.60 -7.94 -7.30
C PHE A 143 8.95 -6.72 -7.98
N ALA A 144 8.31 -5.82 -7.22
CA ALA A 144 7.69 -4.62 -7.77
C ALA A 144 8.66 -3.44 -7.77
N PRO A 145 9.11 -2.92 -8.95
CA PRO A 145 10.08 -1.82 -9.00
C PRO A 145 9.66 -0.58 -8.21
N THR A 146 8.36 -0.23 -8.22
CA THR A 146 7.83 0.91 -7.45
C THR A 146 8.01 0.70 -5.95
N MET A 147 7.62 -0.49 -5.45
CA MET A 147 7.68 -0.80 -4.02
C MET A 147 9.13 -0.83 -3.53
N VAL A 148 10.02 -1.44 -4.32
CA VAL A 148 11.47 -1.46 -4.04
C VAL A 148 12.03 -0.05 -4.00
N SER A 149 11.64 0.82 -4.95
CA SER A 149 12.18 2.18 -5.04
C SER A 149 11.76 3.07 -3.86
N TYR A 150 10.56 2.88 -3.30
CA TYR A 150 10.00 3.82 -2.35
C TYR A 150 9.82 3.28 -0.93
N TYR A 151 9.63 1.95 -0.76
CA TYR A 151 9.21 1.38 0.52
C TYR A 151 10.12 0.28 1.07
N SER A 152 10.93 -0.41 0.23
CA SER A 152 11.70 -1.58 0.70
C SER A 152 13.04 -1.26 1.36
N GLY A 153 13.47 -0.01 1.39
CA GLY A 153 14.79 0.37 1.89
C GLY A 153 15.97 -0.02 0.98
N SER A 154 15.75 -0.87 -0.03
CA SER A 154 16.76 -1.22 -1.06
C SER A 154 16.94 -0.10 -2.10
N GLY A 155 16.10 0.91 -2.06
CA GLY A 155 16.20 2.13 -2.86
C GLY A 155 16.83 3.26 -2.04
N ALA A 156 17.57 4.15 -2.70
CA ALA A 156 18.18 5.31 -2.05
C ALA A 156 17.16 6.41 -1.67
N ALA A 157 15.96 6.38 -2.28
CA ALA A 157 14.89 7.33 -2.04
C ALA A 157 13.77 6.67 -1.23
N THR A 158 13.92 6.58 0.07
CA THR A 158 12.78 6.23 0.92
C THR A 158 11.85 7.43 1.08
N LEU A 159 10.55 7.17 0.92
CA LEU A 159 9.54 8.13 1.34
C LEU A 159 9.68 8.43 2.83
N GLY A 160 9.41 9.66 3.20
CA GLY A 160 9.40 10.09 4.61
C GLY A 160 8.18 9.63 5.39
N TYR A 161 7.40 8.68 4.86
CA TYR A 161 6.21 8.11 5.49
C TYR A 161 6.00 6.67 5.01
N ASP A 162 5.21 5.90 5.77
CA ASP A 162 4.86 4.53 5.42
C ASP A 162 3.77 4.45 4.33
N THR A 163 3.34 3.23 3.97
CA THR A 163 2.27 2.94 3.00
C THR A 163 0.93 3.53 3.42
N GLY A 164 0.65 3.62 4.72
CA GLY A 164 -0.50 4.29 5.31
C GLY A 164 -0.12 5.55 6.09
N TRP A 165 -0.99 6.54 6.09
CA TRP A 165 -0.84 7.73 6.93
C TRP A 165 -1.56 7.55 8.26
N VAL A 166 -0.81 7.67 9.37
CA VAL A 166 -1.35 7.66 10.73
C VAL A 166 -2.00 9.01 11.07
N ASN A 167 -2.88 9.03 12.09
CA ASN A 167 -3.51 10.24 12.62
C ASN A 167 -4.19 11.07 11.52
N SER A 168 -4.77 10.40 10.53
CA SER A 168 -5.31 11.04 9.34
C SER A 168 -6.83 11.06 9.30
N ILE A 169 -7.36 12.04 8.57
CA ILE A 169 -8.73 12.13 8.12
C ILE A 169 -8.71 11.87 6.63
N THR A 170 -9.43 10.87 6.16
CA THR A 170 -9.54 10.52 4.74
C THR A 170 -10.98 10.63 4.29
N TYR A 171 -11.22 11.33 3.19
CA TYR A 171 -12.49 11.36 2.49
C TYR A 171 -12.35 10.72 1.12
N GLU A 172 -13.27 9.83 0.77
CA GLU A 172 -13.38 9.20 -0.55
C GLU A 172 -14.75 9.49 -1.14
N THR A 173 -14.79 9.97 -2.38
CA THR A 173 -16.06 10.26 -3.06
C THR A 173 -16.81 8.99 -3.42
N PRO A 174 -18.12 9.06 -3.65
CA PRO A 174 -18.82 8.02 -4.40
C PRO A 174 -18.23 7.87 -5.80
N ASN A 175 -18.60 6.79 -6.49
CA ASN A 175 -18.26 6.58 -7.89
C ASN A 175 -19.23 7.36 -8.78
N PHE A 176 -18.74 8.36 -9.49
CA PHE A 176 -19.47 9.17 -10.44
C PHE A 176 -19.21 8.70 -11.89
N GLY A 177 -19.85 7.61 -12.31
CA GLY A 177 -19.70 7.09 -13.67
C GLY A 177 -18.26 6.64 -14.01
N GLY A 178 -17.59 6.03 -13.05
CA GLY A 178 -16.20 5.58 -13.16
C GLY A 178 -15.17 6.55 -12.55
N PHE A 179 -15.55 7.79 -12.27
CA PHE A 179 -14.69 8.76 -11.60
C PHE A 179 -14.79 8.66 -10.08
N THR A 180 -13.64 8.62 -9.41
CA THR A 180 -13.50 8.70 -7.95
C THR A 180 -12.39 9.66 -7.57
N ALA A 181 -12.47 10.26 -6.39
CA ALA A 181 -11.42 11.09 -5.83
C ALA A 181 -11.25 10.82 -4.34
N SER A 182 -10.07 11.10 -3.80
CA SER A 182 -9.83 11.07 -2.35
C SER A 182 -9.02 12.29 -1.89
N LEU A 183 -9.32 12.69 -0.66
CA LEU A 183 -8.56 13.69 0.10
C LEU A 183 -8.12 13.06 1.40
N GLN A 184 -6.84 13.20 1.75
CA GLN A 184 -6.31 12.77 3.04
C GLN A 184 -5.55 13.91 3.69
N PHE A 185 -5.80 14.10 4.97
CA PHE A 185 -5.19 15.15 5.79
C PHE A 185 -4.66 14.54 7.08
N ALA A 186 -3.40 14.79 7.41
CA ALA A 186 -2.81 14.46 8.71
C ALA A 186 -2.32 15.75 9.37
N PRO A 187 -2.90 16.16 10.52
CA PRO A 187 -2.49 17.35 11.23
C PRO A 187 -1.08 17.16 11.82
N LYS A 188 -0.34 18.23 11.96
CA LYS A 188 0.85 18.22 12.80
C LYS A 188 0.41 18.10 14.26
N GLU A 189 0.92 17.10 14.97
CA GLU A 189 0.52 16.83 16.36
C GLU A 189 1.45 17.46 17.40
N THR A 190 2.34 18.33 16.95
CA THR A 190 3.30 19.00 17.82
C THR A 190 3.18 20.50 17.70
N SER A 191 3.32 21.19 18.82
CA SER A 191 3.52 22.65 18.88
C SER A 191 4.99 23.04 18.76
N ALA A 192 5.92 22.06 18.67
CA ALA A 192 7.34 22.33 18.49
C ALA A 192 7.56 23.11 17.19
N GLY A 193 8.48 24.04 17.22
CA GLY A 193 8.94 24.78 16.04
C GLY A 193 9.72 23.87 15.07
N GLY A 194 10.25 24.46 14.01
CA GLY A 194 11.02 23.74 13.00
C GLY A 194 10.17 23.32 11.80
N ASP A 195 10.51 22.19 11.18
CA ASP A 195 9.89 21.71 9.93
C ASP A 195 8.53 21.01 10.12
N ALA A 196 7.94 21.08 11.31
CA ALA A 196 6.65 20.47 11.59
C ALA A 196 5.53 21.10 10.75
N LYS A 197 4.94 20.33 9.83
CA LYS A 197 3.87 20.75 8.92
C LYS A 197 2.79 19.69 8.84
N ASN A 198 1.56 20.14 8.53
CA ASN A 198 0.47 19.24 8.17
C ASN A 198 0.81 18.49 6.88
N ALA A 199 0.26 17.30 6.73
CA ALA A 199 0.37 16.51 5.49
C ALA A 199 -0.97 16.46 4.74
N TYR A 200 -0.90 16.49 3.43
CA TYR A 200 -2.06 16.48 2.52
C TYR A 200 -1.83 15.52 1.36
N ALA A 201 -2.84 14.73 1.02
CA ALA A 201 -2.86 13.95 -0.21
C ALA A 201 -4.16 14.18 -0.99
N LEU A 202 -4.04 14.25 -2.30
CA LEU A 202 -5.15 14.34 -3.25
C LEU A 202 -4.97 13.27 -4.29
N SER A 203 -6.02 12.52 -4.61
CA SER A 203 -6.04 11.63 -5.77
C SER A 203 -7.32 11.75 -6.55
N ALA A 204 -7.23 11.42 -7.83
CA ALA A 204 -8.36 11.25 -8.72
C ALA A 204 -8.11 10.05 -9.64
N ALA A 205 -9.12 9.22 -9.82
CA ALA A 205 -9.07 8.04 -10.67
C ALA A 205 -10.29 7.97 -11.59
N TYR A 206 -10.07 7.44 -12.79
CA TYR A 206 -11.14 7.13 -13.74
C TYR A 206 -11.00 5.69 -14.21
N ASN A 207 -12.07 4.92 -14.06
CA ASN A 207 -12.15 3.53 -14.44
C ASN A 207 -13.35 3.35 -15.39
N ALA A 208 -13.08 2.97 -16.65
CA ALA A 208 -14.10 2.79 -17.69
C ALA A 208 -13.78 1.57 -18.54
N GLY A 209 -14.55 0.51 -18.38
CA GLY A 209 -14.32 -0.75 -19.09
C GLY A 209 -12.89 -1.27 -18.88
N PRO A 210 -12.08 -1.42 -19.95
CA PRO A 210 -10.71 -1.91 -19.84
C PRO A 210 -9.70 -0.86 -19.35
N LEU A 211 -10.05 0.42 -19.33
CA LEU A 211 -9.16 1.53 -18.98
C LEU A 211 -9.24 1.86 -17.49
N SER A 212 -8.08 2.02 -16.86
CA SER A 212 -7.92 2.62 -15.54
C SER A 212 -6.81 3.66 -15.57
N VAL A 213 -7.06 4.86 -15.05
CA VAL A 213 -6.06 5.92 -14.89
C VAL A 213 -6.20 6.55 -13.51
N MET A 214 -5.09 6.98 -12.92
CA MET A 214 -5.06 7.64 -11.62
C MET A 214 -3.96 8.69 -11.57
N GLY A 215 -4.29 9.86 -11.03
CA GLY A 215 -3.32 10.89 -10.68
C GLY A 215 -3.30 11.09 -9.17
N VAL A 216 -2.12 11.36 -8.62
CA VAL A 216 -1.94 11.56 -7.19
C VAL A 216 -0.95 12.70 -6.92
N TYR A 217 -1.25 13.49 -5.91
CA TYR A 217 -0.32 14.48 -5.34
C TYR A 217 -0.32 14.35 -3.82
N THR A 218 0.88 14.35 -3.22
CA THR A 218 1.03 14.39 -1.77
C THR A 218 2.01 15.47 -1.37
N SER A 219 1.73 16.12 -0.25
CA SER A 219 2.65 17.01 0.44
C SER A 219 2.73 16.52 1.88
N SER A 220 3.77 15.78 2.21
CA SER A 220 4.02 15.34 3.58
C SER A 220 4.81 16.42 4.34
N GLY A 221 4.55 16.53 5.62
CA GLY A 221 5.34 17.36 6.53
C GLY A 221 5.93 16.48 7.63
N ASN A 222 6.91 16.98 8.33
CA ASN A 222 7.30 16.40 9.62
C ASN A 222 6.20 16.74 10.63
N THR A 223 5.27 15.83 10.90
CA THR A 223 4.17 16.05 11.83
C THR A 223 4.58 15.90 13.30
N GLY A 224 5.87 15.60 13.56
CA GLY A 224 6.36 15.29 14.92
C GLY A 224 6.15 13.83 15.32
N SER A 225 5.44 13.05 14.52
CA SER A 225 5.33 11.59 14.64
C SER A 225 6.52 10.90 13.96
N ALA A 226 7.00 9.79 14.51
CA ALA A 226 8.01 8.95 13.86
C ALA A 226 7.60 8.43 12.46
N ALA A 227 6.29 8.47 12.15
CA ALA A 227 5.75 8.09 10.85
C ALA A 227 5.97 9.13 9.75
N TYR A 228 6.33 10.38 10.08
CA TYR A 228 6.53 11.48 9.12
C TYR A 228 7.83 12.18 9.43
N THR A 229 8.90 11.75 8.77
CA THR A 229 10.27 12.19 9.10
C THR A 229 10.83 13.22 8.12
N LYS A 230 10.14 13.45 6.99
CA LYS A 230 10.63 14.34 5.91
C LYS A 230 9.53 15.23 5.37
N VAL A 231 9.93 16.44 4.94
CA VAL A 231 9.08 17.34 4.16
C VAL A 231 9.24 16.99 2.70
N GLN A 232 8.23 16.34 2.10
CA GLN A 232 8.29 15.88 0.72
C GLN A 232 7.05 16.28 -0.08
N LYS A 233 7.25 16.59 -1.35
CA LYS A 233 6.19 16.73 -2.35
C LYS A 233 6.31 15.63 -3.39
N ASN A 234 5.24 14.88 -3.58
CA ASN A 234 5.22 13.76 -4.49
C ASN A 234 4.09 13.92 -5.49
N PHE A 235 4.39 13.60 -6.73
CA PHE A 235 3.42 13.56 -7.82
C PHE A 235 3.51 12.20 -8.49
N GLY A 236 2.35 11.64 -8.87
CA GLY A 236 2.28 10.37 -9.57
C GLY A 236 1.15 10.30 -10.57
N LEU A 237 1.38 9.57 -11.66
CA LEU A 237 0.41 9.18 -12.67
C LEU A 237 0.55 7.69 -12.92
N GLY A 238 -0.59 6.99 -12.94
CA GLY A 238 -0.67 5.57 -13.28
C GLY A 238 -1.77 5.33 -14.31
N ALA A 239 -1.54 4.37 -15.20
CA ALA A 239 -2.52 3.92 -16.18
C ALA A 239 -2.40 2.42 -16.43
N SER A 240 -3.52 1.77 -16.70
CA SER A 240 -3.55 0.41 -17.22
C SER A 240 -4.67 0.22 -18.23
N TYR A 241 -4.46 -0.72 -19.16
CA TYR A 241 -5.46 -1.12 -20.14
C TYR A 241 -5.47 -2.65 -20.28
N ASN A 242 -6.65 -3.23 -20.13
CA ASN A 242 -6.85 -4.68 -20.30
C ASN A 242 -7.33 -4.98 -21.71
N PHE A 243 -6.47 -5.58 -22.53
CA PHE A 243 -6.76 -5.99 -23.90
C PHE A 243 -7.48 -7.35 -23.98
N GLY A 244 -7.78 -8.00 -22.84
CA GLY A 244 -8.29 -9.37 -22.78
C GLY A 244 -7.17 -10.40 -22.82
N VAL A 245 -6.28 -10.33 -23.78
CA VAL A 245 -5.09 -11.21 -23.91
C VAL A 245 -3.94 -10.82 -23.02
N ALA A 246 -3.87 -9.56 -22.59
CA ALA A 246 -2.90 -9.01 -21.66
C ALA A 246 -3.44 -7.74 -21.01
N LYS A 247 -3.06 -7.49 -19.75
CA LYS A 247 -3.21 -6.20 -19.11
C LYS A 247 -1.85 -5.50 -19.10
N LEU A 248 -1.76 -4.35 -19.74
CA LEU A 248 -0.58 -3.48 -19.71
C LEU A 248 -0.77 -2.40 -18.63
N SER A 249 0.31 -2.05 -17.95
CA SER A 249 0.34 -0.98 -16.97
C SER A 249 1.57 -0.10 -17.14
N ALA A 250 1.42 1.17 -16.83
CA ALA A 250 2.50 2.13 -16.79
C ALA A 250 2.29 3.11 -15.63
N GLN A 251 3.38 3.56 -15.02
CA GLN A 251 3.34 4.62 -14.03
C GLN A 251 4.58 5.50 -14.11
N TYR A 252 4.38 6.76 -13.76
CA TYR A 252 5.44 7.74 -13.58
C TYR A 252 5.22 8.46 -12.26
N SER A 253 6.29 8.73 -11.53
CA SER A 253 6.20 9.53 -10.32
C SER A 253 7.48 10.30 -10.05
N GLN A 254 7.34 11.38 -9.28
CA GLN A 254 8.43 12.20 -8.81
C GLN A 254 8.25 12.45 -7.31
N VAL A 255 9.32 12.24 -6.56
CA VAL A 255 9.46 12.61 -5.15
C VAL A 255 10.46 13.75 -5.08
N LYS A 256 10.08 14.85 -4.44
CA LYS A 256 10.97 15.98 -4.12
C LYS A 256 11.10 16.08 -2.61
N ASP A 257 12.31 15.94 -2.10
CA ASP A 257 12.62 16.18 -0.69
C ASP A 257 12.85 17.67 -0.47
N GLU A 258 12.11 18.27 0.45
CA GLU A 258 12.20 19.69 0.83
C GLU A 258 12.57 19.82 2.32
N THR A 259 13.07 18.73 2.93
CA THR A 259 13.60 18.75 4.29
C THR A 259 14.80 19.71 4.36
N ALA A 260 14.90 20.52 5.42
CA ALA A 260 15.98 21.49 5.56
C ALA A 260 17.36 20.82 5.41
N GLY A 261 18.16 21.32 4.47
CA GLY A 261 19.48 20.76 4.12
C GLY A 261 19.45 19.56 3.15
N ALA A 262 18.28 19.21 2.63
CA ALA A 262 18.13 18.20 1.56
C ALA A 262 17.30 18.81 0.43
N ASP A 263 17.77 18.74 -0.81
CA ASP A 263 17.09 19.23 -2.02
C ASP A 263 16.95 18.11 -3.08
N GLY A 264 16.86 16.86 -2.61
CA GLY A 264 16.88 15.69 -3.45
C GLY A 264 15.62 15.48 -4.27
N LYS A 265 15.79 14.95 -5.47
CA LYS A 265 14.71 14.58 -6.38
C LYS A 265 14.87 13.16 -6.87
N ALA A 266 13.82 12.34 -6.72
CA ALA A 266 13.73 11.04 -7.36
C ALA A 266 12.64 11.04 -8.43
N LYS A 267 12.98 10.57 -9.64
CA LYS A 267 12.05 10.37 -10.74
C LYS A 267 11.98 8.89 -11.06
N PHE A 268 10.80 8.36 -11.05
CA PHE A 268 10.53 6.96 -11.30
C PHE A 268 9.62 6.77 -12.51
N PHE A 269 9.89 5.76 -13.31
CA PHE A 269 8.92 5.21 -14.25
C PHE A 269 8.93 3.68 -14.20
N GLN A 270 7.79 3.09 -14.50
CA GLN A 270 7.62 1.65 -14.64
C GLN A 270 6.65 1.36 -15.77
N ILE A 271 6.92 0.25 -16.47
CA ILE A 271 5.99 -0.40 -17.39
C ILE A 271 5.88 -1.87 -17.00
N GLY A 272 4.74 -2.48 -17.26
CA GLY A 272 4.54 -3.89 -16.95
C GLY A 272 3.39 -4.53 -17.70
N ALA A 273 3.37 -5.85 -17.69
CA ALA A 273 2.35 -6.67 -18.32
C ALA A 273 1.97 -7.86 -17.44
N GLU A 274 0.67 -8.16 -17.40
CA GLU A 274 0.10 -9.40 -16.90
C GLU A 274 -0.49 -10.15 -18.09
N VAL A 275 0.02 -11.35 -18.37
CA VAL A 275 -0.40 -12.17 -19.51
C VAL A 275 -0.99 -13.47 -19.01
N PRO A 276 -2.31 -13.69 -19.07
CA PRO A 276 -2.91 -14.99 -18.82
C PRO A 276 -2.37 -16.02 -19.81
N VAL A 277 -1.84 -17.13 -19.33
CA VAL A 277 -1.29 -18.22 -20.16
C VAL A 277 -2.03 -19.53 -19.97
N THR A 278 -2.79 -19.64 -18.87
CA THR A 278 -3.77 -20.70 -18.60
C THR A 278 -4.95 -20.09 -17.84
N ASP A 279 -6.03 -20.85 -17.64
CA ASP A 279 -7.19 -20.41 -16.87
C ASP A 279 -6.83 -20.04 -15.41
N ALA A 280 -5.77 -20.65 -14.88
CA ALA A 280 -5.33 -20.46 -13.49
C ALA A 280 -3.97 -19.75 -13.36
N GLY A 281 -3.25 -19.53 -14.47
CA GLY A 281 -1.88 -19.05 -14.44
C GLY A 281 -1.62 -17.85 -15.34
N LYS A 282 -0.81 -16.92 -14.85
CA LYS A 282 -0.39 -15.72 -15.59
C LYS A 282 1.11 -15.47 -15.47
N VAL A 283 1.68 -14.95 -16.53
CA VAL A 283 3.05 -14.41 -16.54
C VAL A 283 2.99 -12.94 -16.18
N LEU A 284 3.89 -12.52 -15.31
CA LEU A 284 4.07 -11.15 -14.84
C LEU A 284 5.43 -10.64 -15.31
N VAL A 285 5.44 -9.48 -15.93
CA VAL A 285 6.69 -8.82 -16.38
C VAL A 285 6.64 -7.37 -15.96
N SER A 286 7.71 -6.86 -15.40
CA SER A 286 7.85 -5.42 -15.16
C SER A 286 9.27 -4.93 -15.33
N TYR A 287 9.40 -3.69 -15.76
CA TYR A 287 10.64 -2.94 -15.78
C TYR A 287 10.40 -1.56 -15.19
N GLY A 288 11.26 -1.16 -14.26
CA GLY A 288 11.22 0.17 -13.66
C GLY A 288 12.61 0.78 -13.54
N GLN A 289 12.65 2.10 -13.50
CA GLN A 289 13.87 2.85 -13.27
C GLN A 289 13.59 4.06 -12.38
N THR A 290 14.44 4.24 -11.38
CA THR A 290 14.49 5.46 -10.55
C THR A 290 15.79 6.19 -10.82
N LYS A 291 15.69 7.47 -11.10
CA LYS A 291 16.83 8.39 -11.14
C LYS A 291 16.79 9.26 -9.89
N TYR A 292 17.91 9.31 -9.19
CA TYR A 292 18.10 10.11 -8.00
C TYR A 292 19.03 11.27 -8.35
N ASP A 293 18.56 12.51 -8.12
CA ASP A 293 19.32 13.74 -8.28
C ASP A 293 19.44 14.35 -6.87
N ASP A 294 20.67 14.48 -6.33
CA ASP A 294 20.97 15.03 -4.99
C ASP A 294 20.18 14.41 -3.83
N PHE A 295 19.65 13.20 -4.02
CA PHE A 295 18.87 12.50 -3.01
C PHE A 295 19.79 11.86 -1.99
N SER A 296 19.73 12.30 -0.74
CA SER A 296 20.58 11.90 0.40
C SER A 296 22.00 12.48 0.39
N VAL A 297 22.86 12.23 -0.57
CA VAL A 297 24.24 12.73 -0.64
C VAL A 297 24.89 12.56 -2.02
N ALA A 298 24.26 11.89 -2.97
CA ALA A 298 24.85 11.63 -4.28
C ALA A 298 23.80 11.25 -5.32
N ASP A 299 24.13 11.51 -6.56
CA ASP A 299 23.36 11.05 -7.71
C ASP A 299 23.44 9.53 -7.88
N GLY A 300 22.37 8.95 -8.39
CA GLY A 300 22.35 7.53 -8.66
C GLY A 300 21.18 7.10 -9.54
N LYS A 301 21.18 5.84 -9.88
CA LYS A 301 20.12 5.21 -10.68
C LYS A 301 19.93 3.76 -10.24
N LEU A 302 18.67 3.42 -9.94
CA LEU A 302 18.24 2.04 -9.74
C LEU A 302 17.41 1.62 -10.94
N LYS A 303 17.78 0.51 -11.58
CA LYS A 303 16.95 -0.17 -12.58
C LYS A 303 16.55 -1.52 -12.03
N GLN A 304 15.33 -1.95 -12.30
CA GLN A 304 14.84 -3.27 -11.91
C GLN A 304 14.05 -3.89 -13.05
N PHE A 305 14.36 -5.12 -13.37
CA PHE A 305 13.57 -5.99 -14.23
C PHE A 305 13.08 -7.17 -13.42
N SER A 306 11.80 -7.52 -13.56
CA SER A 306 11.20 -8.66 -12.87
C SER A 306 10.35 -9.49 -13.82
N LEU A 307 10.45 -10.81 -13.68
CA LEU A 307 9.68 -11.80 -14.40
C LEU A 307 9.13 -12.82 -13.40
N GLY A 308 7.86 -13.15 -13.49
CA GLY A 308 7.23 -14.12 -12.62
C GLY A 308 6.14 -14.93 -13.32
N TYR A 309 5.84 -16.08 -12.74
CA TYR A 309 4.67 -16.88 -13.04
C TYR A 309 3.87 -17.05 -11.78
N ASP A 310 2.60 -16.71 -11.83
CA ASP A 310 1.65 -16.76 -10.73
C ASP A 310 0.54 -17.71 -11.06
N HIS A 311 0.31 -18.75 -10.24
CA HIS A 311 -0.67 -19.81 -10.46
C HIS A 311 -1.64 -19.93 -9.28
N SER A 312 -2.92 -19.79 -9.56
CA SER A 312 -4.00 -19.96 -8.60
C SER A 312 -4.33 -21.44 -8.43
N LEU A 313 -4.12 -22.00 -7.25
CA LEU A 313 -4.55 -23.36 -6.88
C LEU A 313 -6.04 -23.37 -6.51
N SER A 314 -6.54 -22.26 -5.99
CA SER A 314 -7.94 -22.04 -5.64
C SER A 314 -8.22 -20.54 -5.61
N LYS A 315 -9.46 -20.13 -5.23
CA LYS A 315 -9.80 -18.72 -5.01
C LYS A 315 -8.98 -18.04 -3.91
N ARG A 316 -8.39 -18.81 -2.99
CA ARG A 316 -7.66 -18.32 -1.81
C ARG A 316 -6.19 -18.71 -1.77
N SER A 317 -5.79 -19.75 -2.50
CA SER A 317 -4.43 -20.28 -2.47
C SER A 317 -3.76 -20.16 -3.83
N GLY A 318 -2.49 -19.85 -3.84
CA GLY A 318 -1.69 -19.81 -5.06
C GLY A 318 -0.23 -20.06 -4.80
N VAL A 319 0.48 -20.42 -5.85
CA VAL A 319 1.93 -20.58 -5.88
C VAL A 319 2.52 -19.62 -6.92
N TYR A 320 3.75 -19.23 -6.72
CA TYR A 320 4.46 -18.41 -7.68
C TYR A 320 5.92 -18.80 -7.79
N ALA A 321 6.52 -18.47 -8.93
CA ALA A 321 7.96 -18.42 -9.10
C ALA A 321 8.31 -17.08 -9.73
N ALA A 322 9.27 -16.36 -9.17
CA ALA A 322 9.64 -15.04 -9.67
C ALA A 322 11.14 -14.80 -9.54
N LEU A 323 11.66 -14.03 -10.48
CA LEU A 323 13.03 -13.52 -10.46
C LEU A 323 13.03 -12.01 -10.66
N THR A 324 14.05 -11.37 -10.09
CA THR A 324 14.30 -9.95 -10.32
C THR A 324 15.81 -9.69 -10.40
N THR A 325 16.18 -8.77 -11.29
CA THR A 325 17.53 -8.21 -11.36
C THR A 325 17.44 -6.72 -11.07
N LYS A 326 18.14 -6.28 -10.05
CA LYS A 326 18.33 -4.87 -9.68
C LYS A 326 19.73 -4.42 -10.09
N LYS A 327 19.86 -3.28 -10.76
CA LYS A 327 21.15 -2.66 -11.10
C LYS A 327 21.22 -1.27 -10.48
N LEU A 328 22.23 -1.04 -9.63
CA LEU A 328 22.48 0.23 -8.96
C LEU A 328 23.74 0.87 -9.50
N THR A 329 23.65 2.13 -9.87
CA THR A 329 24.78 2.97 -10.32
C THR A 329 24.79 4.26 -9.51
N GLY A 330 25.95 4.81 -9.23
CA GLY A 330 26.10 5.97 -8.34
C GLY A 330 26.13 5.55 -6.86
N PHE A 331 26.01 6.50 -5.95
CA PHE A 331 26.10 6.29 -4.49
C PHE A 331 27.39 5.59 -4.03
N GLY A 332 28.44 5.64 -4.85
CA GLY A 332 29.71 4.93 -4.61
C GLY A 332 29.72 3.48 -5.07
N PHE A 333 28.69 2.98 -5.74
CA PHE A 333 28.68 1.68 -6.40
C PHE A 333 29.27 1.76 -7.82
N SER A 334 30.01 0.74 -8.20
CA SER A 334 30.61 0.58 -9.55
C SER A 334 29.73 -0.34 -10.40
N ASP A 335 28.47 0.07 -10.70
CA ASP A 335 27.57 -0.71 -11.55
C ASP A 335 27.22 -2.11 -10.98
N GLU A 336 26.90 -2.19 -9.68
CA GLU A 336 26.55 -3.44 -9.03
C GLU A 336 25.16 -3.96 -9.43
N SER A 337 25.04 -5.28 -9.52
CA SER A 337 23.77 -5.97 -9.81
C SER A 337 23.44 -6.97 -8.71
N ALA A 338 22.21 -6.92 -8.23
CA ALA A 338 21.64 -7.85 -7.26
C ALA A 338 20.53 -8.67 -7.91
N ASN A 339 20.60 -10.00 -7.78
CA ASN A 339 19.66 -10.93 -8.40
C ASN A 339 18.95 -11.76 -7.34
N THR A 340 17.63 -11.83 -7.43
CA THR A 340 16.81 -12.62 -6.54
C THR A 340 15.94 -13.58 -7.34
N PHE A 341 15.83 -14.81 -6.88
CA PHE A 341 14.88 -15.81 -7.37
C PHE A 341 14.19 -16.45 -6.18
N ALA A 342 12.86 -16.56 -6.23
CA ALA A 342 12.09 -17.22 -5.20
C ALA A 342 10.89 -18.00 -5.78
N VAL A 343 10.53 -19.06 -5.06
CA VAL A 343 9.29 -19.82 -5.23
C VAL A 343 8.51 -19.73 -3.93
N GLY A 344 7.23 -19.39 -4.02
CA GLY A 344 6.42 -19.15 -2.83
C GLY A 344 5.02 -19.73 -2.92
N LEU A 345 4.45 -19.91 -1.73
CA LEU A 345 3.06 -20.30 -1.49
C LEU A 345 2.35 -19.18 -0.74
N ARG A 346 1.11 -18.93 -1.11
CA ARG A 346 0.28 -17.91 -0.49
C ARG A 346 -1.13 -18.41 -0.22
N HIS A 347 -1.71 -17.94 0.88
CA HIS A 347 -3.08 -18.28 1.26
C HIS A 347 -3.79 -17.08 1.89
N ALA A 348 -5.00 -16.78 1.39
CA ALA A 348 -5.93 -15.83 2.00
C ALA A 348 -7.01 -16.57 2.80
N PHE A 349 -7.38 -16.10 3.96
CA PHE A 349 -8.40 -16.73 4.82
C PHE A 349 -9.45 -15.73 5.29
#